data_c12d1972ad8be5136cb161f79f4ac8f7
#
_entry.id   c12d1972ad8be5136cb161f79f4ac8f7
#
_cell.length_a   1.000
_cell.length_b   1.000
_cell.length_c   1.000
_cell.angle_alpha   90.00
_cell.angle_beta   90.00
_cell.angle_gamma   90.00
#
_symmetry.space_group_name_H-M   'P 1'
#
loop_
_entity.id
_entity.type
_entity.pdbx_description
1 polymer ?
#
loop_
_entity_poly.entity_id
_entity_poly.type
_entity_poly.pdbx_seq_one_letter_code
_entity_poly.pdbx_strand_id
1 'polypeptide(L)'
;MTTRTFVVTGLMAVIAWMALPGMTNLVVAQSSFSVYPVYDGFINNSDGTLTLSFAYFSHNREAVTIPIGPDNVFSPGPRNRGQPEMFLPGHHRWQCIVVVDEDFDGDFVWTLTHRGETTSTSTSMLQYSWELDGSGVVAVGRGFTPESSPRNTCVNRPPIVRVLGYGGRRGPDELRVPVGGELKLFGSVRDEGLPKGGMVTAEWRMVSGPGTTTFADATSARTLANFSASGTYELELLGSDSVFDETIRVTVVVE
;
A
#
# COMPACT_ATOMS: atom_id res chain seq x y z
N MET A 1 95.53 -11.73 -32.45
CA MET A 1 94.62 -12.15 -31.37
C MET A 1 93.60 -11.02 -31.15
N THR A 2 92.43 -11.12 -31.70
CA THR A 2 91.40 -10.08 -31.70
C THR A 2 90.27 -10.51 -30.82
N THR A 3 90.09 -9.84 -29.72
CA THR A 3 89.06 -10.09 -28.73
C THR A 3 87.78 -9.37 -29.17
N ARG A 4 86.68 -10.12 -29.40
CA ARG A 4 85.39 -9.57 -29.73
C ARG A 4 84.57 -9.40 -28.45
N THR A 5 84.20 -8.18 -28.15
CA THR A 5 83.30 -7.82 -27.04
C THR A 5 81.89 -7.94 -27.54
N PHE A 6 81.02 -8.77 -26.88
CA PHE A 6 79.57 -8.84 -27.11
C PHE A 6 78.88 -7.82 -26.20
N VAL A 7 78.16 -6.89 -26.80
CA VAL A 7 77.27 -5.99 -26.10
C VAL A 7 75.88 -6.67 -26.07
N VAL A 8 75.43 -6.98 -24.87
CA VAL A 8 74.03 -7.50 -24.64
C VAL A 8 73.18 -6.28 -24.39
N THR A 9 72.31 -5.96 -25.34
CA THR A 9 71.23 -4.95 -25.20
C THR A 9 70.06 -5.57 -24.52
N GLY A 10 69.86 -5.24 -23.24
CA GLY A 10 68.63 -5.62 -22.50
C GLY A 10 67.44 -4.81 -22.96
N LEU A 11 66.42 -5.50 -23.49
CA LEU A 11 65.12 -4.91 -23.83
C LEU A 11 64.27 -4.84 -22.55
N MET A 12 64.12 -3.63 -21.98
CA MET A 12 63.10 -3.43 -20.92
C MET A 12 61.72 -3.37 -21.56
N ALA A 13 60.90 -4.39 -21.30
CA ALA A 13 59.51 -4.35 -21.64
C ALA A 13 58.74 -3.50 -20.62
N VAL A 14 58.32 -2.32 -21.04
CA VAL A 14 57.38 -1.48 -20.28
C VAL A 14 55.98 -2.07 -20.42
N ILE A 15 55.49 -2.72 -19.35
CA ILE A 15 54.12 -3.16 -19.28
C ILE A 15 53.24 -1.93 -18.97
N ALA A 16 52.61 -1.36 -19.98
CA ALA A 16 51.61 -0.33 -19.81
C ALA A 16 50.33 -0.99 -19.23
N TRP A 17 50.02 -0.68 -17.98
CA TRP A 17 48.73 -0.98 -17.39
C TRP A 17 47.69 -0.11 -18.09
N MET A 18 46.93 -0.68 -19.03
CA MET A 18 45.69 -0.07 -19.51
C MET A 18 44.66 -0.17 -18.39
N ALA A 19 44.42 0.95 -17.71
CA ALA A 19 43.26 1.09 -16.85
C ALA A 19 42.01 0.96 -17.73
N LEU A 20 41.26 -0.11 -17.54
CA LEU A 20 39.91 -0.26 -18.12
C LEU A 20 39.08 0.93 -17.63
N PRO A 21 38.39 1.66 -18.53
CA PRO A 21 37.46 2.69 -18.09
C PRO A 21 36.39 2.02 -17.22
N GLY A 22 36.22 2.56 -16.01
CA GLY A 22 35.22 2.07 -15.06
C GLY A 22 33.88 1.94 -15.76
N MET A 23 33.24 0.77 -15.62
CA MET A 23 31.84 0.60 -15.96
C MET A 23 31.04 1.58 -15.08
N THR A 24 30.71 2.72 -15.65
CA THR A 24 29.64 3.57 -15.07
C THR A 24 28.39 2.73 -15.12
N ASN A 25 27.94 2.29 -13.95
CA ASN A 25 26.60 1.75 -13.81
C ASN A 25 25.65 2.83 -14.34
N LEU A 26 25.13 2.62 -15.54
CA LEU A 26 24.00 3.38 -16.05
C LEU A 26 22.84 3.05 -15.11
N VAL A 27 22.64 3.90 -14.11
CA VAL A 27 21.38 3.94 -13.39
C VAL A 27 20.36 4.35 -14.44
N VAL A 28 19.70 3.36 -15.02
CA VAL A 28 18.52 3.62 -15.87
C VAL A 28 17.53 4.28 -14.93
N ALA A 29 17.36 5.59 -15.09
CA ALA A 29 16.35 6.33 -14.35
C ALA A 29 15.03 5.64 -14.66
N GLN A 30 14.46 4.94 -13.67
CA GLN A 30 13.19 4.24 -13.81
C GLN A 30 12.16 5.31 -14.16
N SER A 31 11.53 5.18 -15.33
CA SER A 31 10.54 6.15 -15.78
C SER A 31 9.39 6.15 -14.77
N SER A 32 9.24 7.26 -14.07
CA SER A 32 8.14 7.47 -13.15
C SER A 32 7.01 8.14 -13.93
N PHE A 33 5.79 7.65 -13.73
CA PHE A 33 4.57 8.12 -14.38
C PHE A 33 3.80 9.05 -13.44
N SER A 34 2.87 9.79 -14.00
CA SER A 34 1.93 10.61 -13.23
C SER A 34 1.07 9.75 -12.30
N VAL A 35 0.63 10.35 -11.22
CA VAL A 35 -0.41 9.81 -10.35
C VAL A 35 -1.70 10.57 -10.65
N TYR A 36 -2.78 9.84 -10.85
CA TYR A 36 -4.07 10.38 -11.26
C TYR A 36 -5.03 10.33 -10.08
N PRO A 37 -5.47 11.46 -9.52
CA PRO A 37 -6.58 11.48 -8.58
C PRO A 37 -7.88 11.12 -9.31
N VAL A 38 -8.78 10.43 -8.64
CA VAL A 38 -10.05 9.96 -9.20
C VAL A 38 -11.16 10.27 -8.21
N TYR A 39 -12.26 10.81 -8.68
CA TYR A 39 -13.50 10.90 -7.90
C TYR A 39 -14.25 9.57 -8.01
N ASP A 40 -14.41 8.88 -6.88
CA ASP A 40 -15.07 7.56 -6.83
C ASP A 40 -16.60 7.66 -6.79
N GLY A 41 -17.14 8.79 -6.34
CA GLY A 41 -18.56 9.00 -6.16
C GLY A 41 -18.93 9.54 -4.77
N PHE A 42 -20.22 9.56 -4.46
CA PHE A 42 -20.74 10.08 -3.21
C PHE A 42 -21.88 9.21 -2.64
N ILE A 43 -22.18 9.45 -1.37
CA ILE A 43 -23.31 8.85 -0.66
C ILE A 43 -24.15 9.96 -0.06
N ASN A 44 -25.47 9.92 -0.25
CA ASN A 44 -26.42 10.70 0.51
C ASN A 44 -26.61 10.04 1.87
N ASN A 45 -26.18 10.70 2.94
CA ASN A 45 -26.30 10.18 4.29
C ASN A 45 -27.71 10.41 4.87
N SER A 46 -28.11 9.61 5.83
CA SER A 46 -29.45 9.70 6.45
C SER A 46 -29.67 10.99 7.27
N ASP A 47 -28.58 11.64 7.67
CA ASP A 47 -28.58 12.91 8.40
C ASP A 47 -28.60 14.16 7.49
N GLY A 48 -28.70 13.96 6.18
CA GLY A 48 -28.68 15.01 5.15
C GLY A 48 -27.29 15.37 4.66
N THR A 49 -26.23 14.95 5.34
CA THR A 49 -24.84 15.19 4.89
C THR A 49 -24.49 14.37 3.66
N LEU A 50 -23.40 14.73 2.98
CA LEU A 50 -22.85 13.95 1.87
C LEU A 50 -21.50 13.38 2.25
N THR A 51 -21.28 12.12 1.87
CA THR A 51 -19.96 11.49 1.93
C THR A 51 -19.35 11.45 0.54
N LEU A 52 -18.26 12.16 0.32
CA LEU A 52 -17.50 12.21 -0.94
C LEU A 52 -16.34 11.23 -0.87
N SER A 53 -16.12 10.47 -1.94
CA SER A 53 -15.07 9.47 -2.02
C SER A 53 -14.08 9.75 -3.13
N PHE A 54 -12.79 9.75 -2.77
CA PHE A 54 -11.69 9.92 -3.72
C PHE A 54 -10.78 8.70 -3.72
N ALA A 55 -10.30 8.39 -4.92
CA ALA A 55 -9.35 7.35 -5.25
C ALA A 55 -8.10 7.95 -5.88
N TYR A 56 -7.13 7.10 -6.17
CA TYR A 56 -6.07 7.43 -7.12
C TYR A 56 -5.70 6.21 -7.98
N PHE A 57 -5.05 6.52 -9.08
CA PHE A 57 -4.43 5.53 -9.95
C PHE A 57 -2.97 5.89 -10.22
N SER A 58 -2.07 4.91 -10.06
CA SER A 58 -0.64 5.08 -10.32
C SER A 58 -0.12 3.98 -11.26
N HIS A 59 0.43 4.38 -12.39
CA HIS A 59 1.12 3.47 -13.32
C HIS A 59 2.56 3.14 -12.89
N ASN A 60 3.02 3.72 -11.78
CA ASN A 60 4.35 3.48 -11.26
C ASN A 60 4.50 2.04 -10.78
N ARG A 61 5.72 1.52 -10.78
CA ARG A 61 6.05 0.19 -10.27
C ARG A 61 6.39 0.19 -8.79
N GLU A 62 6.71 1.36 -8.26
CA GLU A 62 7.06 1.61 -6.87
C GLU A 62 6.18 2.71 -6.30
N ALA A 63 6.15 2.82 -4.98
CA ALA A 63 5.45 3.89 -4.29
C ALA A 63 6.01 5.26 -4.70
N VAL A 64 5.13 6.22 -4.91
CA VAL A 64 5.46 7.63 -5.17
C VAL A 64 5.02 8.46 -3.98
N THR A 65 5.88 9.35 -3.50
CA THR A 65 5.53 10.31 -2.46
C THR A 65 5.33 11.69 -3.07
N ILE A 66 4.17 12.27 -2.83
CA ILE A 66 3.82 13.65 -3.20
C ILE A 66 3.31 14.33 -1.93
N PRO A 67 4.18 15.08 -1.21
CA PRO A 67 3.78 15.73 0.05
C PRO A 67 2.64 16.70 -0.14
N ILE A 68 1.79 16.82 0.88
CA ILE A 68 0.73 17.85 0.91
C ILE A 68 1.37 19.24 0.78
N GLY A 69 0.91 19.99 -0.20
CA GLY A 69 1.47 21.29 -0.56
C GLY A 69 1.01 21.76 -1.94
N PRO A 70 1.86 22.48 -2.66
CA PRO A 70 1.51 22.93 -4.02
C PRO A 70 1.20 21.79 -4.98
N ASP A 71 1.92 20.66 -4.81
CA ASP A 71 1.87 19.49 -5.70
C ASP A 71 0.84 18.44 -5.28
N ASN A 72 0.23 18.58 -4.10
CA ASN A 72 -0.84 17.69 -3.59
C ASN A 72 -1.83 18.57 -2.80
N VAL A 73 -2.90 18.99 -3.44
CA VAL A 73 -3.74 20.05 -2.93
C VAL A 73 -5.21 19.86 -3.28
N PHE A 74 -6.07 20.20 -2.34
CA PHE A 74 -7.50 20.41 -2.58
C PHE A 74 -7.82 21.90 -2.79
N SER A 75 -8.83 22.17 -3.61
CA SER A 75 -9.46 23.47 -3.75
C SER A 75 -10.99 23.32 -3.88
N PRO A 76 -11.82 24.30 -3.43
CA PRO A 76 -11.42 25.40 -2.58
C PRO A 76 -10.87 24.93 -1.23
N GLY A 77 -10.27 25.85 -0.46
CA GLY A 77 -9.66 25.50 0.84
C GLY A 77 -10.59 24.82 1.84
N PRO A 78 -10.02 24.16 2.85
CA PRO A 78 -8.59 24.07 3.14
C PRO A 78 -7.82 23.23 2.13
N ARG A 79 -6.60 23.66 1.78
CA ARG A 79 -5.73 22.96 0.81
C ARG A 79 -5.26 21.60 1.30
N ASN A 80 -5.07 21.47 2.62
CA ASN A 80 -4.77 20.25 3.33
C ASN A 80 -6.07 19.72 3.96
N ARG A 81 -6.52 18.57 3.50
CA ARG A 81 -7.66 17.84 4.04
C ARG A 81 -7.24 16.50 4.67
N GLY A 82 -5.93 16.30 4.89
CA GLY A 82 -5.40 15.01 5.31
C GLY A 82 -5.32 13.97 4.20
N GLN A 83 -5.28 14.40 2.94
CA GLN A 83 -5.18 13.51 1.79
C GLN A 83 -3.89 12.69 1.81
N PRO A 84 -3.86 11.52 1.13
CA PRO A 84 -2.67 10.68 1.04
C PRO A 84 -1.45 11.43 0.47
N GLU A 85 -0.27 11.11 1.00
CA GLU A 85 1.03 11.57 0.50
C GLU A 85 1.81 10.45 -0.18
N MET A 86 1.46 9.18 0.10
CA MET A 86 2.07 8.00 -0.51
C MET A 86 1.09 7.33 -1.47
N PHE A 87 1.54 7.10 -2.69
CA PHE A 87 0.75 6.55 -3.77
C PHE A 87 1.37 5.24 -4.25
N LEU A 88 0.77 4.12 -3.87
CA LEU A 88 1.19 2.78 -4.25
C LEU A 88 0.85 2.48 -5.73
N PRO A 89 1.54 1.55 -6.38
CA PRO A 89 1.21 1.10 -7.73
C PRO A 89 -0.22 0.59 -7.86
N GLY A 90 -0.90 0.94 -8.95
CA GLY A 90 -2.24 0.45 -9.30
C GLY A 90 -3.37 1.39 -8.92
N HIS A 91 -4.59 0.84 -8.89
CA HIS A 91 -5.82 1.57 -8.58
C HIS A 91 -6.19 1.36 -7.11
N HIS A 92 -6.26 2.45 -6.37
CA HIS A 92 -6.61 2.48 -4.96
C HIS A 92 -7.85 3.31 -4.76
N ARG A 93 -8.98 2.63 -4.56
CA ARG A 93 -10.27 3.26 -4.33
C ARG A 93 -10.44 3.68 -2.87
N TRP A 94 -11.28 4.70 -2.63
CA TRP A 94 -11.71 5.13 -1.30
C TRP A 94 -10.57 5.54 -0.38
N GLN A 95 -9.60 6.27 -0.94
CA GLN A 95 -8.38 6.65 -0.21
C GLN A 95 -8.51 7.94 0.57
N CYS A 96 -9.45 8.81 0.21
CA CYS A 96 -9.82 9.96 1.00
C CYS A 96 -11.35 10.07 0.99
N ILE A 97 -11.96 9.83 2.12
CA ILE A 97 -13.39 9.94 2.36
C ILE A 97 -13.64 11.22 3.12
N VAL A 98 -14.46 12.10 2.57
CA VAL A 98 -14.75 13.42 3.16
C VAL A 98 -16.24 13.55 3.40
N VAL A 99 -16.63 13.88 4.62
CA VAL A 99 -18.02 14.23 4.94
C VAL A 99 -18.20 15.75 4.84
N VAL A 100 -19.21 16.17 4.09
CA VAL A 100 -19.59 17.57 3.90
C VAL A 100 -21.03 17.79 4.32
N ASP A 101 -21.39 19.01 4.65
CA ASP A 101 -22.73 19.37 5.06
C ASP A 101 -23.74 19.29 3.88
N GLU A 102 -25.03 19.27 4.17
CA GLU A 102 -26.10 19.14 3.18
C GLU A 102 -26.15 20.32 2.17
N ASP A 103 -25.70 21.49 2.59
CA ASP A 103 -25.63 22.69 1.77
C ASP A 103 -24.35 22.77 0.91
N PHE A 104 -23.59 21.67 0.84
CA PHE A 104 -22.43 21.59 -0.03
C PHE A 104 -22.86 21.76 -1.49
N ASP A 105 -22.58 22.93 -2.03
CA ASP A 105 -22.84 23.28 -3.45
C ASP A 105 -21.62 23.00 -4.33
N GLY A 106 -20.60 22.39 -3.73
CA GLY A 106 -19.25 22.59 -4.06
C GLY A 106 -18.66 21.67 -5.08
N ASP A 107 -17.54 22.15 -5.46
CA ASP A 107 -16.62 21.49 -6.35
C ASP A 107 -15.29 21.31 -5.61
N PHE A 108 -15.09 20.13 -5.00
CA PHE A 108 -13.77 19.77 -4.53
C PHE A 108 -12.92 19.29 -5.69
N VAL A 109 -11.87 20.03 -5.98
CA VAL A 109 -10.86 19.64 -6.96
C VAL A 109 -9.62 19.14 -6.22
N TRP A 110 -9.30 17.87 -6.37
CA TRP A 110 -8.03 17.30 -5.92
C TRP A 110 -7.03 17.34 -7.06
N THR A 111 -5.91 18.02 -6.84
CA THR A 111 -4.84 18.18 -7.82
C THR A 111 -3.55 17.56 -7.32
N LEU A 112 -2.92 16.77 -8.18
CA LEU A 112 -1.61 16.18 -7.99
C LEU A 112 -0.67 16.63 -9.09
N THR A 113 0.53 17.09 -8.72
CA THR A 113 1.62 17.39 -9.65
C THR A 113 2.80 16.45 -9.36
N HIS A 114 3.20 15.68 -10.34
CA HIS A 114 4.35 14.81 -10.23
C HIS A 114 5.22 14.92 -11.47
N ARG A 115 6.50 15.25 -11.28
CA ARG A 115 7.49 15.42 -12.36
C ARG A 115 7.08 16.40 -13.45
N GLY A 116 6.40 17.47 -13.07
CA GLY A 116 5.93 18.52 -13.98
C GLY A 116 4.61 18.22 -14.66
N GLU A 117 4.05 17.04 -14.50
CA GLU A 117 2.72 16.69 -14.98
C GLU A 117 1.68 16.94 -13.89
N THR A 118 0.65 17.70 -14.21
CA THR A 118 -0.45 18.01 -13.30
C THR A 118 -1.71 17.28 -13.74
N THR A 119 -2.33 16.59 -12.79
CA THR A 119 -3.59 15.87 -12.98
C THR A 119 -4.59 16.29 -11.91
N SER A 120 -5.86 16.28 -12.21
CA SER A 120 -6.90 16.65 -11.25
C SER A 120 -8.18 15.86 -11.45
N THR A 121 -8.97 15.77 -10.39
CA THR A 121 -10.36 15.30 -10.41
C THR A 121 -11.23 16.26 -9.64
N SER A 122 -12.53 16.26 -9.93
CA SER A 122 -13.48 17.22 -9.40
C SER A 122 -14.78 16.52 -8.97
N THR A 123 -15.43 17.06 -7.94
CA THR A 123 -16.78 16.65 -7.51
C THR A 123 -17.90 17.47 -8.18
N SER A 124 -17.56 18.33 -9.16
CA SER A 124 -18.56 19.16 -9.87
C SER A 124 -19.71 18.37 -10.51
N MET A 125 -19.57 17.04 -10.54
CA MET A 125 -20.58 16.12 -11.04
C MET A 125 -21.23 15.34 -9.90
N LEU A 126 -21.85 16.01 -8.93
CA LEU A 126 -22.78 15.39 -8.00
C LEU A 126 -24.06 14.98 -8.75
N GLN A 127 -23.90 14.12 -9.76
CA GLN A 127 -24.99 13.57 -10.55
C GLN A 127 -25.34 12.20 -10.03
N TYR A 128 -26.58 11.81 -10.16
CA TYR A 128 -27.09 10.49 -9.76
C TYR A 128 -26.23 9.32 -10.26
N SER A 129 -25.63 9.45 -11.44
CA SER A 129 -24.72 8.43 -11.98
C SER A 129 -23.42 8.23 -11.19
N TRP A 130 -23.10 9.12 -10.26
CA TRP A 130 -21.94 9.01 -9.35
C TRP A 130 -22.34 8.66 -7.91
N GLU A 131 -23.62 8.49 -7.64
CA GLU A 131 -24.08 8.01 -6.35
C GLU A 131 -23.67 6.54 -6.15
N LEU A 132 -23.02 6.27 -5.02
CA LEU A 132 -22.57 4.93 -4.67
C LEU A 132 -23.71 4.12 -4.09
N ASP A 133 -23.76 2.85 -4.40
CA ASP A 133 -24.74 1.89 -3.91
C ASP A 133 -24.09 0.58 -3.44
N GLY A 134 -24.87 -0.27 -2.77
CA GLY A 134 -24.53 -1.64 -2.40
C GLY A 134 -23.13 -1.77 -1.81
N SER A 135 -22.23 -2.43 -2.53
CA SER A 135 -20.87 -2.70 -2.05
C SER A 135 -20.00 -1.43 -1.93
N GLY A 136 -20.30 -0.39 -2.72
CA GLY A 136 -19.63 0.90 -2.63
C GLY A 136 -19.94 1.60 -1.32
N VAL A 137 -21.23 1.66 -0.95
CA VAL A 137 -21.69 2.23 0.34
C VAL A 137 -21.04 1.51 1.52
N VAL A 138 -21.03 0.17 1.51
CA VAL A 138 -20.40 -0.62 2.59
C VAL A 138 -18.89 -0.37 2.66
N ALA A 139 -18.21 -0.27 1.53
CA ALA A 139 -16.77 -0.07 1.50
C ALA A 139 -16.37 1.32 1.96
N VAL A 140 -17.14 2.35 1.58
CA VAL A 140 -16.89 3.75 1.99
C VAL A 140 -17.22 3.96 3.47
N GLY A 141 -18.36 3.44 3.93
CA GLY A 141 -18.82 3.60 5.32
C GLY A 141 -18.10 2.73 6.34
N ARG A 142 -17.13 1.91 5.92
CA ARG A 142 -16.42 1.01 6.81
C ARG A 142 -15.64 1.76 7.88
N GLY A 143 -15.93 1.44 9.14
CA GLY A 143 -15.19 1.92 10.31
C GLY A 143 -15.45 3.37 10.71
N PHE A 144 -16.42 4.05 10.08
CA PHE A 144 -16.85 5.37 10.51
C PHE A 144 -18.36 5.58 10.35
N THR A 145 -18.89 6.59 11.04
CA THR A 145 -20.26 7.08 10.89
C THR A 145 -20.21 8.54 10.45
N PRO A 146 -20.98 8.95 9.43
CA PRO A 146 -20.95 10.32 8.92
C PRO A 146 -21.24 11.38 10.00
N GLU A 147 -22.19 11.09 10.89
CA GLU A 147 -22.64 12.01 11.94
C GLU A 147 -21.52 12.41 12.92
N SER A 148 -20.61 11.48 13.22
CA SER A 148 -19.51 11.69 14.16
C SER A 148 -18.18 12.05 13.49
N SER A 149 -18.14 12.01 12.17
CA SER A 149 -16.91 12.25 11.40
C SER A 149 -16.58 13.74 11.30
N PRO A 150 -15.29 14.10 11.37
CA PRO A 150 -14.86 15.47 11.08
C PRO A 150 -15.31 15.90 9.69
N ARG A 151 -15.80 17.15 9.59
CA ARG A 151 -16.22 17.73 8.30
C ARG A 151 -15.01 18.20 7.48
N ASN A 152 -15.13 18.10 6.18
CA ASN A 152 -14.19 18.65 5.22
C ASN A 152 -12.74 18.12 5.31
N THR A 153 -12.55 16.94 5.88
CA THR A 153 -11.24 16.29 6.00
C THR A 153 -11.33 14.81 5.67
N CYS A 154 -10.24 14.22 5.18
CA CYS A 154 -10.19 12.79 4.93
C CYS A 154 -10.29 12.03 6.25
N VAL A 155 -11.22 11.09 6.32
CA VAL A 155 -11.50 10.31 7.54
C VAL A 155 -10.54 9.14 7.61
N ASN A 156 -9.86 8.99 8.75
CA ASN A 156 -9.10 7.78 9.05
C ASN A 156 -10.05 6.61 9.32
N ARG A 157 -9.75 5.44 8.77
CA ARG A 157 -10.57 4.23 8.90
C ARG A 157 -9.72 3.04 9.28
N PRO A 158 -10.29 2.02 9.92
CA PRO A 158 -9.55 0.81 10.24
C PRO A 158 -8.92 0.16 9.00
N PRO A 159 -7.71 -0.39 9.10
CA PRO A 159 -7.05 -1.07 8.00
C PRO A 159 -7.85 -2.27 7.51
N ILE A 160 -7.65 -2.67 6.27
CA ILE A 160 -8.30 -3.84 5.68
C ILE A 160 -7.36 -5.03 5.80
N VAL A 161 -7.69 -5.96 6.70
CA VAL A 161 -6.92 -7.19 6.91
C VAL A 161 -7.56 -8.35 6.16
N ARG A 162 -6.76 -9.09 5.40
CA ARG A 162 -7.23 -10.27 4.63
C ARG A 162 -6.15 -11.34 4.58
N VAL A 163 -6.58 -12.58 4.41
CA VAL A 163 -5.71 -13.70 4.05
C VAL A 163 -6.17 -14.26 2.72
N LEU A 164 -5.33 -14.21 1.70
CA LEU A 164 -5.65 -14.70 0.36
C LEU A 164 -5.75 -16.23 0.37
N GLY A 165 -6.76 -16.75 -0.29
CA GLY A 165 -7.03 -18.18 -0.32
C GLY A 165 -7.72 -18.72 0.94
N TYR A 166 -8.25 -17.85 1.81
CA TYR A 166 -8.99 -18.21 3.01
C TYR A 166 -10.28 -17.42 3.14
N GLY A 167 -11.36 -18.10 3.49
CA GLY A 167 -12.66 -17.48 3.72
C GLY A 167 -13.29 -16.83 2.48
N GLY A 168 -14.39 -16.09 2.69
CA GLY A 168 -15.15 -15.42 1.64
C GLY A 168 -15.91 -16.37 0.73
N ARG A 169 -16.39 -15.89 -0.42
CA ARG A 169 -17.27 -16.67 -1.32
C ARG A 169 -16.58 -17.86 -2.01
N ARG A 170 -15.26 -17.91 -2.06
CA ARG A 170 -14.48 -18.89 -2.85
C ARG A 170 -13.28 -19.48 -2.12
N GLY A 171 -12.95 -19.01 -0.93
CA GLY A 171 -11.87 -19.56 -0.11
C GLY A 171 -12.38 -20.70 0.79
N PRO A 172 -11.52 -21.68 1.15
CA PRO A 172 -11.82 -22.68 2.15
C PRO A 172 -11.96 -22.02 3.54
N ASP A 173 -12.72 -22.67 4.42
CA ASP A 173 -12.90 -22.24 5.81
C ASP A 173 -11.71 -22.66 6.69
N GLU A 174 -10.79 -23.46 6.13
CA GLU A 174 -9.57 -23.92 6.80
C GLU A 174 -8.41 -24.08 5.80
N LEU A 175 -7.21 -23.80 6.25
CA LEU A 175 -5.98 -24.12 5.52
C LEU A 175 -5.44 -25.47 5.99
N ARG A 176 -4.81 -26.24 5.09
CA ARG A 176 -4.27 -27.55 5.40
C ARG A 176 -2.80 -27.64 5.09
N VAL A 177 -2.06 -28.32 5.97
CA VAL A 177 -0.63 -28.56 5.79
C VAL A 177 -0.26 -29.92 6.39
N PRO A 178 0.60 -30.74 5.73
CA PRO A 178 1.08 -31.99 6.30
C PRO A 178 1.97 -31.73 7.52
N VAL A 179 2.00 -32.70 8.45
CA VAL A 179 2.91 -32.66 9.60
C VAL A 179 4.36 -32.53 9.12
N GLY A 180 5.09 -31.56 9.70
CA GLY A 180 6.45 -31.22 9.29
C GLY A 180 6.54 -30.41 8.00
N GLY A 181 5.39 -30.08 7.39
CA GLY A 181 5.31 -29.17 6.24
C GLY A 181 5.31 -27.71 6.68
N GLU A 182 5.63 -26.84 5.72
CA GLU A 182 5.64 -25.39 5.90
C GLU A 182 4.40 -24.77 5.21
N LEU A 183 3.63 -23.99 5.96
CA LEU A 183 2.45 -23.30 5.45
C LEU A 183 2.81 -21.88 5.00
N LYS A 184 2.51 -21.55 3.74
CA LYS A 184 2.60 -20.19 3.22
C LYS A 184 1.36 -19.39 3.58
N LEU A 185 1.53 -18.36 4.39
CA LEU A 185 0.49 -17.41 4.76
C LEU A 185 0.56 -16.18 3.84
N PHE A 186 -0.51 -15.92 3.10
CA PHE A 186 -0.62 -14.80 2.17
C PHE A 186 -1.52 -13.71 2.77
N GLY A 187 -1.11 -13.14 3.89
CA GLY A 187 -1.78 -12.01 4.50
C GLY A 187 -1.63 -10.73 3.68
N SER A 188 -2.54 -9.80 3.90
CA SER A 188 -2.53 -8.46 3.33
C SER A 188 -3.16 -7.50 4.33
N VAL A 189 -2.45 -6.46 4.68
CA VAL A 189 -2.95 -5.30 5.43
C VAL A 189 -2.90 -4.11 4.50
N ARG A 190 -4.03 -3.44 4.29
CA ARG A 190 -4.17 -2.28 3.43
C ARG A 190 -4.87 -1.17 4.18
N ASP A 191 -4.44 0.04 3.93
CA ASP A 191 -4.90 1.24 4.56
C ASP A 191 -4.90 2.41 3.58
N GLU A 192 -5.59 3.50 3.90
CA GLU A 192 -5.55 4.72 3.10
C GLU A 192 -4.34 5.62 3.40
N GLY A 193 -3.52 5.28 4.40
CA GLY A 193 -2.31 6.02 4.79
C GLY A 193 -2.57 7.11 5.81
N LEU A 194 -3.65 6.99 6.58
CA LEU A 194 -3.97 7.84 7.71
C LEU A 194 -3.84 7.05 9.04
N PRO A 195 -3.59 7.73 10.18
CA PRO A 195 -3.27 9.15 10.28
C PRO A 195 -1.90 9.45 9.65
N LYS A 196 -1.70 10.68 9.23
CA LYS A 196 -0.43 11.11 8.63
C LYS A 196 0.76 10.77 9.51
N GLY A 197 1.73 10.06 8.92
CA GLY A 197 2.92 9.58 9.65
C GLY A 197 2.71 8.28 10.42
N GLY A 198 1.50 7.75 10.45
CA GLY A 198 1.22 6.41 10.95
C GLY A 198 1.85 5.36 10.04
N MET A 199 2.45 4.33 10.65
CA MET A 199 2.94 3.17 9.92
C MET A 199 1.91 2.06 10.01
N VAL A 200 1.48 1.55 8.87
CA VAL A 200 0.66 0.35 8.84
C VAL A 200 1.53 -0.85 9.17
N THR A 201 1.15 -1.58 10.21
CA THR A 201 1.86 -2.76 10.68
C THR A 201 1.02 -4.02 10.48
N ALA A 202 1.70 -5.16 10.46
CA ALA A 202 1.09 -6.47 10.43
C ALA A 202 1.76 -7.34 11.49
N GLU A 203 0.98 -8.22 12.15
CA GLU A 203 1.53 -9.17 13.11
C GLU A 203 0.73 -10.47 13.09
N TRP A 204 1.42 -11.60 12.88
CA TRP A 204 0.87 -12.92 13.04
C TRP A 204 1.09 -13.44 14.44
N ARG A 205 0.04 -14.03 15.02
CA ARG A 205 0.14 -14.75 16.29
C ARG A 205 -0.67 -16.04 16.29
N MET A 206 -0.25 -16.99 17.09
CA MET A 206 -1.03 -18.17 17.39
C MET A 206 -2.03 -17.83 18.50
N VAL A 207 -3.30 -18.11 18.28
CA VAL A 207 -4.37 -17.93 19.26
C VAL A 207 -4.55 -19.23 20.06
N SER A 208 -4.62 -20.37 19.37
CA SER A 208 -4.79 -21.68 20.00
C SER A 208 -4.24 -22.80 19.12
N GLY A 209 -4.01 -23.98 19.72
CA GLY A 209 -3.56 -25.19 19.03
C GLY A 209 -2.92 -26.20 19.98
N PRO A 210 -2.70 -27.45 19.49
CA PRO A 210 -2.16 -28.52 20.31
C PRO A 210 -0.65 -28.43 20.58
N GLY A 211 0.06 -27.56 19.85
CA GLY A 211 1.49 -27.35 19.96
C GLY A 211 1.86 -25.88 19.79
N THR A 212 3.07 -25.61 19.31
CA THR A 212 3.55 -24.25 19.03
C THR A 212 3.56 -23.97 17.54
N THR A 213 3.36 -22.69 17.17
CA THR A 213 3.56 -22.18 15.82
C THR A 213 4.77 -21.26 15.81
N THR A 214 5.65 -21.43 14.84
CA THR A 214 6.77 -20.52 14.59
C THR A 214 6.60 -19.87 13.23
N PHE A 215 6.77 -18.56 13.16
CA PHE A 215 6.71 -17.77 11.93
C PHE A 215 8.12 -17.41 11.49
N ALA A 216 8.40 -17.47 10.18
CA ALA A 216 9.68 -17.01 9.64
C ALA A 216 9.88 -15.50 9.90
N ASP A 217 8.81 -14.73 9.78
CA ASP A 217 8.71 -13.33 10.18
C ASP A 217 7.27 -13.05 10.59
N ALA A 218 7.04 -12.91 11.89
CA ALA A 218 5.70 -12.64 12.43
C ALA A 218 5.21 -11.23 12.10
N THR A 219 6.11 -10.28 11.80
CA THR A 219 5.77 -8.88 11.48
C THR A 219 5.51 -8.63 10.00
N SER A 220 5.67 -9.65 9.18
CA SER A 220 5.33 -9.60 7.75
C SER A 220 3.95 -10.20 7.52
N ALA A 221 3.06 -9.47 6.83
CA ALA A 221 1.75 -10.01 6.47
C ALA A 221 1.86 -11.29 5.63
N ARG A 222 2.93 -11.42 4.84
CA ARG A 222 3.25 -12.65 4.09
C ARG A 222 4.42 -13.35 4.75
N THR A 223 4.18 -14.54 5.28
CA THR A 223 5.19 -15.29 6.03
C THR A 223 5.01 -16.80 5.85
N LEU A 224 5.91 -17.55 6.43
CA LEU A 224 5.85 -19.01 6.51
C LEU A 224 5.58 -19.39 7.95
N ALA A 225 4.75 -20.41 8.16
CA ALA A 225 4.42 -20.95 9.48
C ALA A 225 4.76 -22.44 9.56
N ASN A 226 5.38 -22.86 10.66
CA ASN A 226 5.68 -24.24 11.01
C ASN A 226 4.99 -24.62 12.31
N PHE A 227 4.57 -25.87 12.43
CA PHE A 227 3.76 -26.39 13.53
C PHE A 227 4.48 -27.56 14.20
N SER A 228 4.50 -27.59 15.53
CA SER A 228 5.21 -28.63 16.30
C SER A 228 4.42 -29.92 16.51
N ALA A 229 3.10 -29.91 16.25
CA ALA A 229 2.23 -31.06 16.44
C ALA A 229 1.09 -31.08 15.41
N SER A 230 0.52 -32.27 15.14
CA SER A 230 -0.71 -32.41 14.38
C SER A 230 -1.92 -31.91 15.16
N GLY A 231 -2.96 -31.47 14.43
CA GLY A 231 -4.24 -31.02 14.96
C GLY A 231 -4.65 -29.67 14.41
N THR A 232 -5.67 -29.08 15.03
CA THR A 232 -6.25 -27.81 14.58
C THR A 232 -5.67 -26.62 15.35
N TYR A 233 -5.22 -25.63 14.62
CA TYR A 233 -4.69 -24.38 15.14
C TYR A 233 -5.58 -23.21 14.71
N GLU A 234 -5.63 -22.19 15.54
CA GLU A 234 -6.18 -20.89 15.21
C GLU A 234 -5.06 -19.87 15.21
N LEU A 235 -4.83 -19.23 14.05
CA LEU A 235 -3.88 -18.15 13.88
C LEU A 235 -4.64 -16.85 13.70
N GLU A 236 -4.03 -15.72 14.06
CA GLU A 236 -4.58 -14.39 13.88
C GLU A 236 -3.57 -13.49 13.19
N LEU A 237 -4.01 -12.76 12.17
CA LEU A 237 -3.29 -11.64 11.58
C LEU A 237 -3.91 -10.35 12.10
N LEU A 238 -3.13 -9.57 12.81
CA LEU A 238 -3.43 -8.21 13.24
C LEU A 238 -2.89 -7.23 12.19
N GLY A 239 -3.68 -6.23 11.83
CA GLY A 239 -3.25 -5.05 11.10
C GLY A 239 -3.55 -3.81 11.92
N SER A 240 -2.62 -2.86 12.00
CA SER A 240 -2.78 -1.62 12.75
C SER A 240 -2.25 -0.42 11.97
N ASP A 241 -2.97 0.70 12.04
CA ASP A 241 -2.54 2.02 11.53
C ASP A 241 -2.04 2.96 12.65
N SER A 242 -1.86 2.43 13.86
CA SER A 242 -1.54 3.13 15.10
C SER A 242 -2.73 3.79 15.82
N VAL A 243 -3.90 3.87 15.21
CA VAL A 243 -5.16 4.37 15.81
C VAL A 243 -6.20 3.26 15.87
N PHE A 244 -6.31 2.49 14.80
CA PHE A 244 -7.24 1.38 14.68
C PHE A 244 -6.52 0.06 14.48
N ASP A 245 -7.07 -0.97 15.09
CA ASP A 245 -6.64 -2.35 14.96
C ASP A 245 -7.74 -3.17 14.31
N GLU A 246 -7.38 -4.02 13.36
CA GLU A 246 -8.26 -5.00 12.74
C GLU A 246 -7.61 -6.36 12.69
N THR A 247 -8.38 -7.40 12.88
CA THR A 247 -7.88 -8.78 12.87
C THR A 247 -8.66 -9.70 11.95
N ILE A 248 -7.98 -10.73 11.47
CA ILE A 248 -8.61 -11.88 10.84
C ILE A 248 -8.06 -13.15 11.46
N ARG A 249 -8.95 -14.10 11.82
CA ARG A 249 -8.57 -15.43 12.30
C ARG A 249 -8.62 -16.44 11.18
N VAL A 250 -7.67 -17.37 11.23
CA VAL A 250 -7.48 -18.41 10.22
C VAL A 250 -7.37 -19.76 10.93
N THR A 251 -8.22 -20.69 10.54
CA THR A 251 -8.13 -22.09 10.98
C THR A 251 -7.13 -22.85 10.13
N VAL A 252 -6.19 -23.55 10.76
CA VAL A 252 -5.19 -24.40 10.11
C VAL A 252 -5.28 -25.83 10.65
N VAL A 253 -5.41 -26.78 9.75
CA VAL A 253 -5.39 -28.23 10.08
C VAL A 253 -4.03 -28.80 9.67
N VAL A 254 -3.31 -29.33 10.64
CA VAL A 254 -2.02 -30.00 10.47
C VAL A 254 -2.25 -31.51 10.54
N GLU A 255 -2.07 -32.24 9.44
CA GLU A 255 -2.41 -33.66 9.28
C GLU A 255 -1.35 -34.49 8.52
#